data_ed20b992119ed380ad2074db683eb643
#
_entry.id   ed20b992119ed380ad2074db683eb643
#
_cell.length_a   1.000
_cell.length_b   1.000
_cell.length_c   1.000
_cell.angle_alpha   90.00
_cell.angle_beta   90.00
_cell.angle_gamma   90.00
#
_symmetry.space_group_name_H-M   'P 1'
#
loop_
_entity.id
_entity.type
_entity.pdbx_description
1 polymer ?
#
loop_
_entity_poly.entity_id
_entity_poly.type
_entity_poly.pdbx_seq_one_letter_code
_entity_poly.pdbx_strand_id
1 'polypeptide(L)'
;TQLPELMVCREDAHFTKAVKLAMRVAVVTVHRPGVVANMRWEHFDRDSGVWALPERKTETELTDTMKSPRMYESKLPEQFCEALRLLYDQRKNETFVFSVDGHGPVSAEILRRNFLKFGGLTTQGFRNTFKTWCVHQSPPVDAYLVDRYVDHTLLGLGKNHWLDDMFEQRAQLAEKYCNFVMGSCG
;
A
#
# COMPACT_ATOMS: atom_id res chain seq x y z
N THR A 1 16.14 -2.45 11.90
CA THR A 1 15.11 -2.29 10.86
C THR A 1 14.54 -0.89 10.97
N GLN A 2 14.71 -0.04 9.95
CA GLN A 2 14.36 1.40 9.98
C GLN A 2 12.86 1.68 9.71
N LEU A 3 12.04 0.64 9.53
CA LEU A 3 10.60 0.77 9.29
C LEU A 3 9.83 1.46 10.44
N PRO A 4 10.10 1.19 11.72
CA PRO A 4 9.41 1.88 12.81
C PRO A 4 9.61 3.39 12.80
N GLU A 5 10.82 3.88 12.50
CA GLU A 5 11.10 5.31 12.44
C GLU A 5 10.31 6.02 11.33
N LEU A 6 10.08 5.34 10.19
CA LEU A 6 9.25 5.83 9.11
C LEU A 6 7.79 5.97 9.54
N MET A 7 7.30 5.04 10.33
CA MET A 7 5.89 5.01 10.76
C MET A 7 5.59 6.05 11.85
N VAL A 8 6.56 6.36 12.69
CA VAL A 8 6.44 7.44 13.68
C VAL A 8 6.44 8.79 13.01
N CYS A 9 6.94 8.93 11.76
CA CYS A 9 7.13 10.20 11.03
C CYS A 9 7.00 11.37 11.99
N ARG A 10 8.11 11.77 12.63
CA ARG A 10 8.12 12.84 13.65
C ARG A 10 7.23 13.97 13.19
N GLU A 11 6.44 14.53 14.07
CA GLU A 11 5.52 15.65 13.80
C GLU A 11 6.24 16.85 13.18
N ASP A 12 7.56 16.93 13.40
CA ASP A 12 8.46 17.97 12.90
C ASP A 12 8.76 17.93 11.40
N ALA A 13 8.33 16.88 10.67
CA ALA A 13 8.59 16.85 9.25
C ALA A 13 7.59 17.76 8.52
N HIS A 14 8.09 18.65 7.67
CA HIS A 14 7.37 19.59 6.80
C HIS A 14 6.43 18.90 5.77
N PHE A 15 5.84 17.76 6.13
CA PHE A 15 4.95 16.97 5.26
C PHE A 15 3.50 17.19 5.63
N THR A 16 2.69 17.34 4.58
CA THR A 16 1.24 17.35 4.75
C THR A 16 0.75 16.01 5.27
N LYS A 17 -0.37 16.01 5.99
CA LYS A 17 -1.02 14.79 6.48
C LYS A 17 -1.25 13.77 5.35
N ALA A 18 -1.61 14.24 4.15
CA ALA A 18 -1.83 13.40 2.97
C ALA A 18 -0.55 12.64 2.55
N VAL A 19 0.61 13.30 2.51
CA VAL A 19 1.89 12.66 2.16
C VAL A 19 2.29 11.62 3.20
N LYS A 20 2.17 11.95 4.49
CA LYS A 20 2.48 11.01 5.59
C LYS A 20 1.60 9.76 5.50
N LEU A 21 0.29 9.94 5.29
CA LEU A 21 -0.63 8.82 5.17
C LEU A 21 -0.34 7.98 3.92
N ALA A 22 -0.07 8.61 2.76
CA ALA A 22 0.31 7.90 1.54
C ALA A 22 1.55 7.02 1.75
N MET A 23 2.58 7.54 2.43
CA MET A 23 3.79 6.77 2.74
C MET A 23 3.48 5.57 3.63
N ARG A 24 2.68 5.74 4.68
CA ARG A 24 2.27 4.67 5.58
C ARG A 24 1.45 3.60 4.85
N VAL A 25 0.48 4.02 4.03
CA VAL A 25 -0.31 3.09 3.20
C VAL A 25 0.61 2.30 2.27
N ALA A 26 1.59 2.94 1.61
CA ALA A 26 2.52 2.25 0.72
C ALA A 26 3.35 1.18 1.45
N VAL A 27 3.78 1.44 2.68
CA VAL A 27 4.55 0.48 3.49
C VAL A 27 3.70 -0.71 3.89
N VAL A 28 2.49 -0.47 4.40
CA VAL A 28 1.63 -1.55 4.92
C VAL A 28 1.04 -2.39 3.80
N THR A 29 0.58 -1.76 2.72
CA THR A 29 0.04 -2.50 1.56
C THR A 29 1.14 -3.08 0.66
N VAL A 30 2.38 -2.67 0.88
CA VAL A 30 3.54 -3.07 0.06
C VAL A 30 3.39 -2.70 -1.42
N HIS A 31 2.45 -1.79 -1.73
CA HIS A 31 2.23 -1.30 -3.09
C HIS A 31 3.33 -0.32 -3.52
N ARG A 32 3.47 -0.18 -4.84
CA ARG A 32 4.42 0.77 -5.40
C ARG A 32 3.98 2.21 -5.10
N PRO A 33 4.92 3.14 -4.84
CA PRO A 33 4.59 4.54 -4.58
C PRO A 33 3.69 5.18 -5.63
N GLY A 34 3.85 4.82 -6.91
CA GLY A 34 2.99 5.32 -7.99
C GLY A 34 1.55 4.84 -7.89
N VAL A 35 1.33 3.59 -7.49
CA VAL A 35 -0.01 3.03 -7.28
C VAL A 35 -0.71 3.77 -6.14
N VAL A 36 -0.01 3.97 -5.03
CA VAL A 36 -0.57 4.67 -3.86
C VAL A 36 -0.79 6.15 -4.15
N ALA A 37 0.16 6.81 -4.81
CA ALA A 37 0.06 8.22 -5.18
C ALA A 37 -1.21 8.52 -5.99
N ASN A 38 -1.57 7.61 -6.90
CA ASN A 38 -2.74 7.74 -7.77
C ASN A 38 -4.00 7.06 -7.23
N MET A 39 -4.06 6.74 -5.94
CA MET A 39 -5.26 6.21 -5.30
C MET A 39 -6.43 7.19 -5.47
N ARG A 40 -7.59 6.68 -5.92
CA ARG A 40 -8.80 7.47 -6.15
C ARG A 40 -9.87 7.13 -5.15
N TRP A 41 -10.68 8.12 -4.77
CA TRP A 41 -11.82 7.92 -3.88
C TRP A 41 -12.86 6.96 -4.43
N GLU A 42 -13.12 6.98 -5.73
CA GLU A 42 -14.06 6.08 -6.41
C GLU A 42 -13.67 4.59 -6.32
N HIS A 43 -12.38 4.31 -6.07
CA HIS A 43 -11.86 2.94 -5.94
C HIS A 43 -11.74 2.49 -4.47
N PHE A 44 -12.08 3.34 -3.52
CA PHE A 44 -12.01 3.03 -2.10
C PHE A 44 -13.39 3.00 -1.47
N ASP A 45 -13.85 1.83 -1.09
CA ASP A 45 -15.06 1.67 -0.30
C ASP A 45 -14.76 2.00 1.18
N ARG A 46 -15.32 3.10 1.64
CA ARG A 46 -15.09 3.63 2.99
C ARG A 46 -15.76 2.80 4.08
N ASP A 47 -16.82 2.08 3.76
CA ASP A 47 -17.57 1.28 4.71
C ASP A 47 -16.87 -0.06 4.92
N SER A 48 -16.54 -0.76 3.85
CA SER A 48 -15.82 -2.03 3.91
C SER A 48 -14.31 -1.89 4.09
N GLY A 49 -13.72 -0.72 3.80
CA GLY A 49 -12.27 -0.50 3.80
C GLY A 49 -11.54 -1.23 2.66
N VAL A 50 -12.24 -1.58 1.62
CA VAL A 50 -11.68 -2.24 0.44
C VAL A 50 -11.22 -1.21 -0.58
N TRP A 51 -9.97 -1.33 -1.00
CA TRP A 51 -9.41 -0.57 -2.11
C TRP A 51 -9.33 -1.47 -3.34
N ALA A 52 -10.20 -1.24 -4.32
CA ALA A 52 -10.24 -1.93 -5.59
C ALA A 52 -9.30 -1.25 -6.60
N LEU A 53 -8.27 -1.94 -7.04
CA LEU A 53 -7.34 -1.46 -8.05
C LEU A 53 -7.82 -1.97 -9.42
N PRO A 54 -8.16 -1.07 -10.35
CA PRO A 54 -8.71 -1.45 -11.65
C PRO A 54 -7.69 -2.24 -12.48
N GLU A 55 -8.20 -3.02 -13.40
CA GLU A 55 -7.38 -3.72 -14.39
C GLU A 55 -6.59 -2.73 -15.23
N ARG A 56 -5.38 -3.12 -15.57
CA ARG A 56 -4.56 -2.39 -16.51
C ARG A 56 -5.09 -2.58 -17.95
N LYS A 57 -5.61 -1.52 -18.56
CA LYS A 57 -6.19 -1.58 -19.91
C LYS A 57 -5.15 -1.43 -21.03
N THR A 58 -4.03 -0.73 -20.78
CA THR A 58 -2.99 -0.48 -21.80
C THR A 58 -1.59 -0.47 -21.20
N GLU A 59 -0.56 -0.68 -22.03
CA GLU A 59 0.85 -0.60 -21.57
C GLU A 59 1.26 0.82 -21.15
N THR A 60 0.60 1.83 -21.63
CA THR A 60 0.86 3.25 -21.34
C THR A 60 0.31 3.68 -19.96
N GLU A 61 -0.62 2.92 -19.37
CA GLU A 61 -1.18 3.17 -18.02
C GLU A 61 -0.28 2.65 -16.89
N LEU A 62 1.03 2.57 -17.13
CA LEU A 62 2.04 1.96 -16.24
C LEU A 62 2.17 2.60 -14.86
N THR A 63 1.69 3.82 -14.67
CA THR A 63 1.90 4.57 -13.43
C THR A 63 0.81 4.37 -12.39
N ASP A 64 -0.40 3.97 -12.82
CA ASP A 64 -1.60 4.08 -11.99
C ASP A 64 -2.21 2.73 -11.60
N THR A 65 -1.70 1.62 -12.17
CA THR A 65 -2.31 0.31 -12.01
C THR A 65 -1.30 -0.74 -11.54
N MET A 66 -1.82 -1.83 -10.99
CA MET A 66 -1.04 -3.02 -10.69
C MET A 66 -0.45 -3.63 -11.96
N LYS A 67 0.63 -4.39 -11.85
CA LYS A 67 1.19 -5.12 -13.01
C LYS A 67 0.28 -6.25 -13.49
N SER A 68 -0.61 -6.71 -12.63
CA SER A 68 -1.60 -7.73 -12.97
C SER A 68 -2.60 -7.20 -14.00
N PRO A 69 -2.96 -7.97 -15.02
CA PRO A 69 -4.04 -7.64 -15.93
C PRO A 69 -5.43 -7.88 -15.32
N ARG A 70 -5.53 -8.08 -14.03
CA ARG A 70 -6.78 -8.36 -13.32
C ARG A 70 -7.02 -7.31 -12.25
N MET A 71 -8.30 -7.06 -11.96
CA MET A 71 -8.70 -6.31 -10.79
C MET A 71 -8.08 -6.92 -9.54
N TYR A 72 -7.53 -6.10 -8.67
CA TYR A 72 -6.93 -6.50 -7.41
C TYR A 72 -7.57 -5.72 -6.28
N GLU A 73 -8.10 -6.43 -5.30
CA GLU A 73 -8.68 -5.83 -4.12
C GLU A 73 -7.73 -5.95 -2.94
N SER A 74 -7.54 -4.84 -2.24
CA SER A 74 -6.71 -4.75 -1.05
C SER A 74 -7.57 -4.27 0.12
N LYS A 75 -7.73 -5.11 1.14
CA LYS A 75 -8.34 -4.68 2.40
C LYS A 75 -7.32 -3.88 3.18
N LEU A 76 -7.65 -2.63 3.49
CA LEU A 76 -6.80 -1.79 4.33
C LEU A 76 -7.06 -2.08 5.81
N PRO A 77 -6.02 -2.09 6.67
CA PRO A 77 -6.19 -2.15 8.12
C PRO A 77 -7.07 -1.03 8.66
N GLU A 78 -7.87 -1.31 9.70
CA GLU A 78 -8.91 -0.39 10.18
C GLU A 78 -8.36 0.99 10.57
N GLN A 79 -7.19 1.06 11.19
CA GLN A 79 -6.56 2.34 11.52
C GLN A 79 -6.29 3.24 10.30
N PHE A 80 -6.06 2.65 9.11
CA PHE A 80 -5.93 3.41 7.86
C PHE A 80 -7.29 3.78 7.29
N CYS A 81 -8.29 2.93 7.46
CA CYS A 81 -9.67 3.24 7.06
C CYS A 81 -10.19 4.46 7.83
N GLU A 82 -9.97 4.52 9.15
CA GLU A 82 -10.30 5.68 9.98
C GLU A 82 -9.59 6.95 9.52
N ALA A 83 -8.26 6.85 9.29
CA ALA A 83 -7.48 8.00 8.82
C ALA A 83 -7.93 8.48 7.43
N LEU A 84 -8.33 7.56 6.53
CA LEU A 84 -8.85 7.89 5.21
C LEU A 84 -10.26 8.51 5.27
N ARG A 85 -11.13 8.05 6.17
CA ARG A 85 -12.45 8.68 6.41
C ARG A 85 -12.28 10.13 6.86
N LEU A 86 -11.39 10.39 7.83
CA LEU A 86 -11.06 11.75 8.28
C LEU A 86 -10.44 12.61 7.15
N LEU A 87 -9.59 12.00 6.31
CA LEU A 87 -9.02 12.70 5.16
C LEU A 87 -10.09 13.02 4.11
N TYR A 88 -11.08 12.14 3.93
CA TYR A 88 -12.20 12.35 3.01
C TYR A 88 -13.02 13.58 3.40
N ASP A 89 -13.33 13.76 4.68
CA ASP A 89 -14.10 14.90 5.18
C ASP A 89 -13.36 16.23 4.99
N GLN A 90 -12.03 16.19 4.95
CA GLN A 90 -11.14 17.35 4.76
C GLN A 90 -10.47 17.36 3.38
N ARG A 91 -11.00 16.57 2.41
CA ARG A 91 -10.36 16.40 1.11
C ARG A 91 -10.25 17.72 0.35
N LYS A 92 -9.10 17.87 -0.30
CA LYS A 92 -8.82 19.00 -1.18
C LYS A 92 -9.09 18.68 -2.66
N ASN A 93 -9.25 17.41 -2.99
CA ASN A 93 -9.47 16.93 -4.34
C ASN A 93 -10.57 15.86 -4.34
N GLU A 94 -11.52 15.98 -5.27
CA GLU A 94 -12.68 15.07 -5.34
C GLU A 94 -12.32 13.72 -6.00
N THR A 95 -11.22 13.64 -6.72
CA THR A 95 -10.80 12.44 -7.44
C THR A 95 -9.71 11.67 -6.70
N PHE A 96 -8.63 12.36 -6.32
CA PHE A 96 -7.45 11.72 -5.75
C PHE A 96 -7.44 11.79 -4.22
N VAL A 97 -7.13 10.65 -3.60
CA VAL A 97 -7.07 10.52 -2.13
C VAL A 97 -5.93 11.37 -1.57
N PHE A 98 -4.75 11.24 -2.15
CA PHE A 98 -3.55 11.93 -1.68
C PHE A 98 -3.24 13.13 -2.57
N SER A 99 -3.84 14.27 -2.25
CA SER A 99 -3.60 15.55 -2.91
C SER A 99 -3.05 16.56 -1.90
N VAL A 100 -2.03 17.32 -2.28
CA VAL A 100 -1.39 18.32 -1.43
C VAL A 100 -2.03 19.68 -1.63
N ASP A 101 -2.20 20.08 -2.87
CA ASP A 101 -2.65 21.42 -3.30
C ASP A 101 -4.08 21.43 -3.86
N GLY A 102 -4.71 20.26 -4.01
CA GLY A 102 -6.05 20.13 -4.58
C GLY A 102 -6.09 20.00 -6.10
N HIS A 103 -4.98 20.20 -6.80
CA HIS A 103 -4.95 20.19 -8.27
C HIS A 103 -4.73 18.80 -8.88
N GLY A 104 -4.12 17.89 -8.13
CA GLY A 104 -3.83 16.54 -8.63
C GLY A 104 -3.30 15.61 -7.55
N PRO A 105 -2.89 14.39 -7.92
CA PRO A 105 -2.33 13.44 -6.97
C PRO A 105 -0.94 13.88 -6.49
N VAL A 106 -0.55 13.41 -5.32
CA VAL A 106 0.84 13.53 -4.87
C VAL A 106 1.77 12.82 -5.87
N SER A 107 2.90 13.43 -6.18
CA SER A 107 3.85 12.81 -7.10
C SER A 107 4.49 11.54 -6.48
N ALA A 108 4.53 10.45 -7.25
CA ALA A 108 5.26 9.23 -6.86
C ALA A 108 6.74 9.52 -6.54
N GLU A 109 7.33 10.50 -7.21
CA GLU A 109 8.71 10.94 -6.95
C GLU A 109 8.85 11.60 -5.58
N ILE A 110 7.86 12.39 -5.15
CA ILE A 110 7.82 12.95 -3.80
C ILE A 110 7.82 11.81 -2.77
N LEU A 111 6.99 10.78 -2.95
CA LEU A 111 6.97 9.63 -2.04
C LEU A 111 8.31 8.90 -2.02
N ARG A 112 8.91 8.59 -3.19
CA ARG A 112 10.22 7.93 -3.27
C ARG A 112 11.32 8.72 -2.58
N ARG A 113 11.39 10.04 -2.84
CA ARG A 113 12.39 10.93 -2.24
C ARG A 113 12.25 10.97 -0.71
N ASN A 114 11.01 10.95 -0.23
CA ASN A 114 10.75 10.96 1.20
C ASN A 114 11.12 9.63 1.85
N PHE A 115 10.84 8.48 1.23
CA PHE A 115 11.32 7.18 1.70
C PHE A 115 12.85 7.15 1.84
N LEU A 116 13.58 7.71 0.89
CA LEU A 116 15.05 7.79 0.96
C LEU A 116 15.52 8.69 2.10
N LYS A 117 14.86 9.82 2.36
CA LYS A 117 15.22 10.73 3.46
C LYS A 117 14.98 10.12 4.83
N PHE A 118 13.92 9.33 5.01
CA PHE A 118 13.51 8.79 6.31
C PHE A 118 14.09 7.41 6.63
N GLY A 119 15.15 7.00 6.04
CA GLY A 119 15.80 5.75 6.41
C GLY A 119 16.47 5.05 5.24
N GLY A 120 16.74 5.76 4.15
CA GLY A 120 17.36 5.16 2.97
C GLY A 120 16.48 4.07 2.33
N LEU A 121 15.17 4.08 2.62
CA LEU A 121 14.26 3.05 2.16
C LEU A 121 13.92 3.24 0.69
N THR A 122 14.11 2.20 -0.09
CA THR A 122 13.61 2.09 -1.45
C THR A 122 12.32 1.29 -1.48
N THR A 123 11.54 1.42 -2.55
CA THR A 123 10.36 0.56 -2.78
C THR A 123 10.70 -0.92 -2.66
N GLN A 124 11.84 -1.34 -3.21
CA GLN A 124 12.30 -2.71 -3.10
C GLN A 124 12.71 -3.06 -1.67
N GLY A 125 13.27 -2.11 -0.93
CA GLY A 125 13.70 -2.29 0.45
C GLY A 125 12.54 -2.69 1.36
N PHE A 126 11.43 -1.95 1.39
CA PHE A 126 10.32 -2.31 2.26
C PHE A 126 9.56 -3.57 1.79
N ARG A 127 9.55 -3.87 0.48
CA ARG A 127 9.05 -5.15 -0.04
C ARG A 127 9.89 -6.33 0.43
N ASN A 128 11.20 -6.20 0.42
CA ASN A 128 12.10 -7.21 0.95
C ASN A 128 11.92 -7.38 2.47
N THR A 129 11.74 -6.28 3.20
CA THR A 129 11.47 -6.33 4.65
C THR A 129 10.18 -7.08 4.94
N PHE A 130 9.10 -6.81 4.20
CA PHE A 130 7.85 -7.56 4.33
C PHE A 130 8.06 -9.06 4.08
N LYS A 131 8.70 -9.43 2.97
CA LYS A 131 8.98 -10.84 2.65
C LYS A 131 9.83 -11.52 3.73
N THR A 132 10.85 -10.85 4.21
CA THR A 132 11.69 -11.35 5.31
C THR A 132 10.88 -11.54 6.59
N TRP A 133 10.02 -10.56 6.93
CA TRP A 133 9.13 -10.68 8.07
C TRP A 133 8.20 -11.89 7.95
N CYS A 134 7.62 -12.13 6.77
CA CYS A 134 6.75 -13.29 6.52
C CYS A 134 7.46 -14.62 6.76
N VAL A 135 8.72 -14.75 6.32
CA VAL A 135 9.53 -15.97 6.51
C VAL A 135 9.81 -16.22 8.00
N HIS A 136 9.96 -15.17 8.81
CA HIS A 136 10.27 -15.28 10.25
C HIS A 136 9.03 -15.45 11.14
N GLN A 137 7.84 -15.55 10.58
CA GLN A 137 6.65 -15.88 11.38
C GLN A 137 6.69 -17.36 11.82
N SER A 138 5.93 -17.71 12.85
CA SER A 138 5.82 -19.08 13.35
C SER A 138 4.35 -19.50 13.42
N PRO A 139 3.87 -20.36 12.48
CA PRO A 139 4.58 -20.85 11.30
C PRO A 139 4.88 -19.75 10.27
N PRO A 140 5.83 -19.95 9.36
CA PRO A 140 6.08 -19.04 8.26
C PRO A 140 4.82 -18.81 7.40
N VAL A 141 4.67 -17.58 6.89
CA VAL A 141 3.57 -17.25 5.98
C VAL A 141 3.75 -18.02 4.67
N ASP A 142 2.67 -18.57 4.16
CA ASP A 142 2.65 -19.30 2.90
C ASP A 142 3.22 -18.44 1.75
N ALA A 143 4.13 -19.00 0.97
CA ALA A 143 4.83 -18.26 -0.09
C ALA A 143 3.89 -17.78 -1.19
N TYR A 144 2.84 -18.55 -1.50
CA TYR A 144 1.84 -18.17 -2.49
C TYR A 144 1.03 -16.95 -1.99
N LEU A 145 0.63 -16.95 -0.71
CA LEU A 145 -0.04 -15.81 -0.07
C LEU A 145 0.84 -14.55 -0.10
N VAL A 146 2.14 -14.68 0.18
CA VAL A 146 3.10 -13.57 0.10
C VAL A 146 3.18 -13.01 -1.31
N ASP A 147 3.28 -13.85 -2.33
CA ASP A 147 3.35 -13.39 -3.73
C ASP A 147 2.04 -12.75 -4.19
N ARG A 148 0.89 -13.29 -3.75
CA ARG A 148 -0.42 -12.66 -3.99
C ARG A 148 -0.53 -11.29 -3.32
N TYR A 149 -0.01 -11.16 -2.11
CA TYR A 149 -0.02 -9.88 -1.38
C TYR A 149 0.80 -8.78 -2.07
N VAL A 150 1.97 -9.14 -2.61
CA VAL A 150 2.84 -8.16 -3.30
C VAL A 150 2.52 -7.98 -4.79
N ASP A 151 1.42 -8.55 -5.29
CA ASP A 151 1.02 -8.54 -6.71
C ASP A 151 2.15 -9.03 -7.65
N HIS A 152 2.77 -10.12 -7.28
CA HIS A 152 3.64 -10.82 -8.20
C HIS A 152 2.82 -11.71 -9.12
N THR A 153 2.88 -11.46 -10.42
CA THR A 153 2.42 -12.42 -11.42
C THR A 153 3.33 -13.65 -11.33
N LEU A 154 2.78 -14.78 -10.91
CA LEU A 154 3.50 -16.04 -10.90
C LEU A 154 3.79 -16.44 -12.36
N LEU A 155 4.98 -16.11 -12.84
CA LEU A 155 5.48 -16.54 -14.13
C LEU A 155 5.68 -18.04 -14.07
N GLY A 156 4.85 -18.81 -14.79
CA GLY A 156 5.03 -20.25 -14.98
C GLY A 156 3.90 -21.16 -14.50
N LEU A 157 2.99 -20.70 -13.66
CA LEU A 157 1.75 -21.44 -13.43
C LEU A 157 0.77 -21.06 -14.54
N GLY A 158 0.44 -22.04 -15.38
CA GLY A 158 -0.41 -21.85 -16.57
C GLY A 158 -1.71 -21.11 -16.25
N LYS A 159 -2.29 -20.47 -17.27
CA LYS A 159 -3.50 -19.62 -17.21
C LYS A 159 -4.73 -20.26 -16.54
N ASN A 160 -4.67 -21.52 -16.16
CA ASN A 160 -5.78 -22.34 -15.65
C ASN A 160 -5.78 -22.55 -14.13
N HIS A 161 -4.83 -22.02 -13.37
CA HIS A 161 -4.95 -22.04 -11.92
C HIS A 161 -5.86 -20.91 -11.46
N TRP A 162 -7.15 -21.18 -11.41
CA TRP A 162 -8.19 -20.47 -10.69
C TRP A 162 -7.98 -20.65 -9.19
N LEU A 163 -6.78 -20.34 -8.72
CA LEU A 163 -6.52 -20.30 -7.30
C LEU A 163 -7.23 -19.07 -6.74
N ASP A 164 -7.95 -19.29 -5.67
CA ASP A 164 -8.59 -18.28 -4.86
C ASP A 164 -7.68 -17.05 -4.75
N ASP A 165 -8.24 -15.85 -4.85
CA ASP A 165 -7.53 -14.59 -4.67
C ASP A 165 -6.98 -14.43 -3.25
N MET A 166 -7.37 -15.32 -2.33
CA MET A 166 -6.97 -15.33 -0.92
C MET A 166 -7.26 -13.97 -0.23
N PHE A 167 -8.34 -13.31 -0.63
CA PHE A 167 -8.67 -11.97 -0.14
C PHE A 167 -8.70 -11.90 1.40
N GLU A 168 -9.39 -12.82 2.05
CA GLU A 168 -9.48 -12.85 3.51
C GLU A 168 -8.14 -13.11 4.18
N GLN A 169 -7.34 -14.02 3.62
CA GLN A 169 -5.99 -14.31 4.15
C GLN A 169 -5.06 -13.11 3.94
N ARG A 170 -5.18 -12.41 2.81
CA ARG A 170 -4.43 -11.17 2.55
C ARG A 170 -4.87 -10.04 3.50
N ALA A 171 -6.16 -9.92 3.79
CA ALA A 171 -6.68 -8.97 4.77
C ALA A 171 -6.11 -9.22 6.18
N GLN A 172 -6.13 -10.48 6.63
CA GLN A 172 -5.55 -10.87 7.92
C GLN A 172 -4.03 -10.61 7.97
N LEU A 173 -3.33 -10.88 6.86
CA LEU A 173 -1.90 -10.62 6.74
C LEU A 173 -1.60 -9.12 6.82
N ALA A 174 -2.43 -8.28 6.18
CA ALA A 174 -2.32 -6.82 6.24
C ALA A 174 -2.42 -6.30 7.68
N GLU A 175 -3.41 -6.78 8.45
CA GLU A 175 -3.57 -6.42 9.87
C GLU A 175 -2.36 -6.85 10.71
N LYS A 176 -1.89 -8.08 10.55
CA LYS A 176 -0.73 -8.60 11.29
C LYS A 176 0.54 -7.80 10.97
N TYR A 177 0.77 -7.52 9.70
CA TYR A 177 1.95 -6.74 9.29
C TYR A 177 1.84 -5.29 9.74
N CYS A 178 0.67 -4.70 9.65
CA CYS A 178 0.40 -3.38 10.17
C CYS A 178 0.72 -3.26 11.66
N ASN A 179 0.23 -4.20 12.47
CA ASN A 179 0.51 -4.24 13.90
C ASN A 179 2.01 -4.40 14.19
N PHE A 180 2.71 -5.21 13.41
CA PHE A 180 4.17 -5.33 13.53
C PHE A 180 4.88 -4.00 13.25
N VAL A 181 4.52 -3.33 12.15
CA VAL A 181 5.17 -2.07 11.73
C VAL A 181 4.81 -0.92 12.68
N MET A 182 3.55 -0.86 13.13
CA MET A 182 3.07 0.19 14.04
C MET A 182 3.38 -0.09 15.50
N GLY A 183 3.30 -1.36 15.93
CA GLY A 183 3.52 -1.77 17.32
C GLY A 183 4.99 -1.72 17.75
N SER A 184 5.94 -1.63 16.81
CA SER A 184 7.36 -1.42 17.12
C SER A 184 7.66 0.02 17.58
N CYS A 185 6.65 0.85 17.76
CA CYS A 185 6.74 2.26 18.16
C CYS A 185 6.33 2.51 19.62
N GLY A 186 6.15 1.44 20.42
CA GLY A 186 5.85 1.50 21.86
C GLY A 186 7.10 1.32 22.73
#